data_b15310894ec9814e136280103aed84a2
#
_entry.id   b15310894ec9814e136280103aed84a2
#
_cell.length_a   1.000
_cell.length_b   1.000
_cell.length_c   1.000
_cell.angle_alpha   90.00
_cell.angle_beta   90.00
_cell.angle_gamma   90.00
#
_symmetry.space_group_name_H-M   'P 1'
#
loop_
_entity.id
_entity.type
_entity.pdbx_description
1 polymer ?
#
loop_
_entity_poly.entity_id
_entity_poly.type
_entity_poly.pdbx_seq_one_letter_code
_entity_poly.pdbx_strand_id
1 'polypeptide(L)'
;MKSYLLLLIFLLSITDIIAQKAKNNVSMLDSTKKIWEVETACGECQFKLPGSSCDLAVRINGKAYFVDGTTIDEHGDAHAKDGFCNSVRKATVQGSLMNNRFSITYFKLQQAEINPSKK
;
A
#
# COMPACT_ATOMS: atom_id res chain seq x y z
N MET A 1 -27.64 -46.35 18.87
CA MET A 1 -26.76 -46.15 17.68
C MET A 1 -27.16 -44.97 16.80
N LYS A 2 -28.42 -44.54 16.78
CA LYS A 2 -28.82 -43.36 15.97
C LYS A 2 -28.39 -42.01 16.56
N SER A 3 -28.18 -41.90 17.87
CA SER A 3 -27.77 -40.66 18.51
C SER A 3 -26.29 -40.25 18.26
N TYR A 4 -25.42 -41.23 18.09
CA TYR A 4 -23.99 -40.95 17.84
C TYR A 4 -23.71 -40.47 16.43
N LEU A 5 -24.55 -40.84 15.46
CA LEU A 5 -24.40 -40.41 14.07
C LEU A 5 -24.73 -38.92 13.92
N LEU A 6 -25.70 -38.40 14.65
CA LEU A 6 -26.07 -36.99 14.66
C LEU A 6 -25.01 -36.10 15.35
N LEU A 7 -24.36 -36.64 16.39
CA LEU A 7 -23.26 -35.95 17.09
C LEU A 7 -21.99 -35.84 16.21
N LEU A 8 -21.74 -36.86 15.40
CA LEU A 8 -20.60 -36.86 14.47
C LEU A 8 -20.78 -35.87 13.32
N ILE A 9 -22.01 -35.66 12.86
CA ILE A 9 -22.33 -34.70 11.79
C ILE A 9 -22.21 -33.25 12.29
N PHE A 10 -22.47 -33.01 13.59
CA PHE A 10 -22.36 -31.67 14.19
C PHE A 10 -20.93 -31.24 14.45
N LEU A 11 -19.99 -32.19 14.55
CA LEU A 11 -18.55 -31.90 14.77
C LEU A 11 -17.78 -31.57 13.49
N LEU A 12 -18.35 -31.81 12.31
CA LEU A 12 -17.69 -31.51 11.02
C LEU A 12 -17.98 -30.12 10.45
N SER A 13 -18.77 -29.30 11.11
CA SER A 13 -19.23 -28.01 10.60
C SER A 13 -18.52 -26.80 11.20
N ILE A 14 -17.36 -26.96 11.88
CA ILE A 14 -16.68 -25.86 12.57
C ILE A 14 -15.26 -25.63 12.01
N THR A 15 -15.06 -25.72 10.71
CA THR A 15 -13.73 -25.42 10.13
C THR A 15 -13.77 -24.47 8.94
N ASP A 16 -14.68 -23.52 8.93
CA ASP A 16 -14.57 -22.37 8.00
C ASP A 16 -14.41 -21.08 8.80
N ILE A 17 -13.40 -21.03 9.68
CA ILE A 17 -12.84 -19.74 10.06
C ILE A 17 -11.93 -19.36 8.92
N ILE A 18 -12.53 -18.79 7.89
CA ILE A 18 -11.82 -18.07 6.85
C ILE A 18 -11.02 -17.00 7.58
N ALA A 19 -9.71 -17.17 7.61
CA ALA A 19 -8.80 -16.10 7.93
C ALA A 19 -8.99 -15.02 6.86
N GLN A 20 -9.94 -14.13 7.07
CA GLN A 20 -10.05 -12.92 6.28
C GLN A 20 -8.79 -12.13 6.59
N LYS A 21 -7.80 -12.25 5.70
CA LYS A 21 -6.65 -11.37 5.66
C LYS A 21 -7.22 -9.96 5.69
N ALA A 22 -7.05 -9.28 6.81
CA ALA A 22 -7.51 -7.91 6.96
C ALA A 22 -6.91 -7.11 5.81
N LYS A 23 -7.73 -6.72 4.86
CA LYS A 23 -7.33 -5.84 3.77
C LYS A 23 -7.05 -4.51 4.44
N ASN A 24 -5.76 -4.18 4.59
CA ASN A 24 -5.35 -2.92 5.18
C ASN A 24 -5.98 -1.81 4.33
N ASN A 25 -6.99 -1.16 4.86
CA ASN A 25 -7.69 -0.10 4.14
C ASN A 25 -6.87 1.19 4.22
N VAL A 26 -5.89 1.33 3.35
CA VAL A 26 -5.05 2.53 3.22
C VAL A 26 -5.79 3.75 2.66
N SER A 27 -7.10 3.65 2.48
CA SER A 27 -7.93 4.74 1.97
C SER A 27 -8.58 5.59 3.07
N MET A 28 -8.49 5.18 4.33
CA MET A 28 -9.09 5.92 5.45
C MET A 28 -8.07 6.83 6.13
N LEU A 29 -8.33 8.14 6.03
CA LEU A 29 -7.57 9.16 6.75
C LEU A 29 -7.94 9.14 8.24
N ASP A 30 -6.92 9.06 9.08
CA ASP A 30 -7.05 9.24 10.54
C ASP A 30 -6.70 10.70 10.90
N SER A 31 -7.70 11.48 11.30
CA SER A 31 -7.53 12.91 11.63
C SER A 31 -6.64 13.15 12.86
N THR A 32 -6.35 12.12 13.65
CA THR A 32 -5.49 12.21 14.85
C THR A 32 -4.02 11.97 14.55
N LYS A 33 -3.69 11.49 13.35
CA LYS A 33 -2.32 11.14 12.96
C LYS A 33 -1.71 12.18 12.04
N LYS A 34 -0.39 12.28 12.10
CA LYS A 34 0.38 13.17 11.23
C LYS A 34 0.17 12.81 9.76
N ILE A 35 -0.03 13.84 8.95
CA ILE A 35 -0.04 13.78 7.49
C ILE A 35 1.34 14.14 6.98
N TRP A 36 1.83 13.39 5.99
CA TRP A 36 3.08 13.63 5.29
C TRP A 36 2.79 13.89 3.81
N GLU A 37 3.39 14.94 3.28
CA GLU A 37 3.48 15.15 1.84
C GLU A 37 4.81 14.57 1.37
N VAL A 38 4.75 13.59 0.47
CA VAL A 38 5.93 12.82 0.07
C VAL A 38 6.00 12.69 -1.45
N GLU A 39 7.22 12.46 -1.94
CA GLU A 39 7.42 11.90 -3.27
C GLU A 39 7.29 10.39 -3.22
N THR A 40 6.69 9.81 -4.24
CA THR A 40 6.45 8.37 -4.35
C THR A 40 6.71 7.86 -5.76
N ALA A 41 7.30 6.70 -5.86
CA ALA A 41 7.64 6.04 -7.12
C ALA A 41 8.03 4.57 -6.89
N CYS A 42 8.38 3.85 -7.96
CA CYS A 42 9.10 2.58 -7.84
C CYS A 42 10.46 2.82 -7.18
N GLY A 43 10.70 2.14 -6.07
CA GLY A 43 11.92 2.32 -5.29
C GLY A 43 13.18 1.98 -6.08
N GLU A 44 13.17 0.85 -6.76
CA GLU A 44 14.31 0.39 -7.55
C GLU A 44 14.53 1.23 -8.82
N CYS A 45 13.43 1.57 -9.52
CA CYS A 45 13.51 2.29 -10.80
C CYS A 45 13.88 3.77 -10.63
N GLN A 46 13.24 4.47 -9.70
CA GLN A 46 13.34 5.93 -9.56
C GLN A 46 14.22 6.39 -8.41
N PHE A 47 14.22 5.66 -7.30
CA PHE A 47 14.96 6.05 -6.11
C PHE A 47 16.27 5.29 -5.92
N LYS A 48 16.60 4.37 -6.84
CA LYS A 48 17.83 3.57 -6.80
C LYS A 48 18.00 2.74 -5.52
N LEU A 49 16.89 2.32 -4.94
CA LEU A 49 16.90 1.38 -3.83
C LEU A 49 17.36 -0.01 -4.31
N PRO A 50 17.97 -0.82 -3.44
CA PRO A 50 18.44 -2.15 -3.82
C PRO A 50 17.26 -3.09 -4.09
N GLY A 51 17.39 -3.93 -5.11
CA GLY A 51 16.40 -4.94 -5.49
C GLY A 51 16.27 -5.05 -7.00
N SER A 52 15.54 -6.05 -7.44
CA SER A 52 15.26 -6.37 -8.85
C SER A 52 13.76 -6.37 -9.18
N SER A 53 12.94 -5.98 -8.24
CA SER A 53 11.49 -5.91 -8.35
C SER A 53 11.00 -4.50 -8.73
N CYS A 54 9.72 -4.25 -8.63
CA CYS A 54 9.12 -2.94 -8.77
C CYS A 54 8.22 -2.71 -7.56
N ASP A 55 8.81 -2.21 -6.49
CA ASP A 55 8.15 -2.01 -5.21
C ASP A 55 7.91 -0.52 -4.94
N LEU A 56 6.75 -0.22 -4.37
CA LEU A 56 6.41 1.15 -4.02
C LEU A 56 7.36 1.68 -2.94
N ALA A 57 7.81 2.90 -3.13
CA ALA A 57 8.62 3.61 -2.16
C ALA A 57 8.15 5.06 -2.00
N VAL A 58 8.50 5.63 -0.86
CA VAL A 58 8.31 7.06 -0.55
C VAL A 58 9.64 7.70 -0.21
N ARG A 59 9.79 8.99 -0.51
CA ARG A 59 10.96 9.78 -0.12
C ARG A 59 10.56 10.82 0.92
N ILE A 60 11.17 10.73 2.09
CA ILE A 60 10.94 11.60 3.24
C ILE A 60 12.26 12.25 3.63
N ASN A 61 12.30 13.58 3.68
CA ASN A 61 13.52 14.34 4.01
C ASN A 61 14.77 13.90 3.20
N GLY A 62 14.56 13.63 1.91
CA GLY A 62 15.64 13.24 0.99
C GLY A 62 16.03 11.76 1.02
N LYS A 63 15.48 10.96 1.91
CA LYS A 63 15.74 9.53 2.01
C LYS A 63 14.54 8.71 1.53
N ALA A 64 14.79 7.70 0.70
CA ALA A 64 13.76 6.80 0.20
C ALA A 64 13.63 5.55 1.08
N TYR A 65 12.38 5.09 1.22
CA TYR A 65 12.01 3.90 1.98
C TYR A 65 11.01 3.08 1.22
N PHE A 66 11.18 1.78 1.16
CA PHE A 66 10.12 0.89 0.70
C PHE A 66 8.91 0.97 1.63
N VAL A 67 7.73 0.78 1.04
CA VAL A 67 6.44 0.88 1.73
C VAL A 67 5.92 -0.49 2.11
N ASP A 68 5.41 -0.62 3.33
CA ASP A 68 4.59 -1.73 3.77
C ASP A 68 3.14 -1.26 3.95
N GLY A 69 2.17 -2.13 3.68
CA GLY A 69 0.74 -1.87 3.87
C GLY A 69 -0.04 -1.64 2.58
N THR A 70 0.63 -1.36 1.48
CA THR A 70 0.05 -1.30 0.13
C THR A 70 1.10 -1.68 -0.91
N THR A 71 0.67 -2.00 -2.11
CA THR A 71 1.55 -2.38 -3.23
C THR A 71 1.46 -1.36 -4.36
N ILE A 72 2.46 -1.36 -5.23
CA ILE A 72 2.51 -0.45 -6.37
C ILE A 72 1.33 -0.65 -7.33
N ASP A 73 0.88 -1.89 -7.52
CA ASP A 73 -0.19 -2.25 -8.44
C ASP A 73 -1.60 -1.86 -7.95
N GLU A 74 -1.74 -1.55 -6.66
CA GLU A 74 -3.02 -1.06 -6.11
C GLU A 74 -3.31 0.40 -6.47
N HIS A 75 -2.36 1.09 -7.08
CA HIS A 75 -2.44 2.53 -7.39
C HIS A 75 -2.35 2.85 -8.88
N GLY A 76 -2.71 1.90 -9.73
CA GLY A 76 -2.72 2.04 -11.18
C GLY A 76 -1.58 1.28 -11.87
N ASP A 77 -1.49 1.45 -13.20
CA ASP A 77 -0.43 0.80 -13.98
C ASP A 77 0.92 1.48 -13.76
N ALA A 78 1.82 0.77 -13.07
CA ALA A 78 3.15 1.27 -12.77
C ALA A 78 4.01 1.54 -14.03
N HIS A 79 3.73 0.85 -15.14
CA HIS A 79 4.45 0.99 -16.42
C HIS A 79 3.80 1.99 -17.38
N ALA A 80 2.67 2.59 -17.02
CA ALA A 80 2.08 3.67 -17.79
C ALA A 80 3.05 4.86 -17.91
N LYS A 81 2.82 5.77 -18.87
CA LYS A 81 3.67 6.92 -19.11
C LYS A 81 3.91 7.77 -17.85
N ASP A 82 2.90 7.93 -17.02
CA ASP A 82 2.93 8.63 -15.74
C ASP A 82 2.94 7.68 -14.54
N GLY A 83 3.17 6.38 -14.78
CA GLY A 83 3.24 5.35 -13.74
C GLY A 83 4.51 5.45 -12.90
N PHE A 84 4.52 4.76 -11.78
CA PHE A 84 5.60 4.85 -10.79
C PHE A 84 6.97 4.35 -11.27
N CYS A 85 7.00 3.49 -12.29
CA CYS A 85 8.27 3.06 -12.90
C CYS A 85 8.89 4.14 -13.79
N ASN A 86 8.08 5.07 -14.29
CA ASN A 86 8.50 6.08 -15.25
C ASN A 86 8.58 7.50 -14.68
N SER A 87 7.95 7.75 -13.55
CA SER A 87 7.89 9.09 -12.97
C SER A 87 7.81 9.07 -11.44
N VAL A 88 8.37 10.11 -10.85
CA VAL A 88 8.17 10.43 -9.44
C VAL A 88 6.93 11.29 -9.30
N ARG A 89 6.04 10.91 -8.40
CA ARG A 89 4.77 11.58 -8.17
C ARG A 89 4.67 12.05 -6.72
N LYS A 90 3.70 12.91 -6.43
CA LYS A 90 3.43 13.37 -5.06
C LYS A 90 2.25 12.62 -4.47
N ALA A 91 2.33 12.32 -3.19
CA ALA A 91 1.26 11.70 -2.44
C ALA A 91 1.13 12.29 -1.04
N THR A 92 -0.08 12.23 -0.52
CA THR A 92 -0.39 12.49 0.88
C THR A 92 -0.49 11.16 1.59
N VAL A 93 0.28 10.96 2.65
CA VAL A 93 0.35 9.69 3.35
C VAL A 93 0.28 9.85 4.86
N GLN A 94 -0.15 8.78 5.53
CA GLN A 94 0.01 8.57 6.96
C GLN A 94 0.69 7.24 7.21
N GLY A 95 1.49 7.16 8.25
CA GLY A 95 2.23 5.97 8.62
C GLY A 95 3.41 6.29 9.51
N SER A 96 4.29 5.33 9.67
CA SER A 96 5.47 5.43 10.53
C SER A 96 6.66 4.66 9.95
N LEU A 97 7.86 5.14 10.29
CA LEU A 97 9.09 4.43 9.98
C LEU A 97 9.25 3.26 10.96
N MET A 98 9.40 2.06 10.42
CA MET A 98 9.64 0.83 11.17
C MET A 98 10.66 -0.02 10.41
N ASN A 99 11.72 -0.44 11.07
CA ASN A 99 12.75 -1.32 10.48
C ASN A 99 13.28 -0.82 9.12
N ASN A 100 13.56 0.49 9.02
CA ASN A 100 14.02 1.14 7.79
C ASN A 100 13.06 1.01 6.59
N ARG A 101 11.76 0.86 6.86
CA ARG A 101 10.67 0.83 5.90
C ARG A 101 9.56 1.78 6.39
N PHE A 102 8.72 2.25 5.49
CA PHE A 102 7.57 3.09 5.86
C PHE A 102 6.28 2.25 5.88
N SER A 103 5.78 1.99 7.08
CA SER A 103 4.50 1.31 7.27
C SER A 103 3.37 2.29 7.08
N ILE A 104 2.67 2.17 5.96
CA ILE A 104 1.65 3.12 5.53
C ILE A 104 0.27 2.72 6.04
N THR A 105 -0.51 3.70 6.50
CA THR A 105 -1.90 3.51 6.93
C THR A 105 -2.89 4.31 6.09
N TYR A 106 -2.39 5.31 5.36
CA TYR A 106 -3.16 6.10 4.41
C TYR A 106 -2.29 6.50 3.23
N PHE A 107 -2.83 6.38 2.02
CA PHE A 107 -2.17 6.80 0.78
C PHE A 107 -3.17 7.44 -0.18
N LYS A 108 -2.89 8.65 -0.58
CA LYS A 108 -3.62 9.35 -1.61
C LYS A 108 -2.66 9.99 -2.59
N LEU A 109 -2.69 9.51 -3.83
CA LEU A 109 -1.92 10.12 -4.91
C LEU A 109 -2.48 11.49 -5.24
N GLN A 110 -1.61 12.50 -5.29
CA GLN A 110 -2.00 13.82 -5.75
C GLN A 110 -2.13 13.81 -7.27
N GLN A 111 -3.18 14.44 -7.78
CA GLN A 111 -3.30 14.64 -9.22
C GLN A 111 -2.19 15.60 -9.66
N ALA A 112 -1.62 15.34 -10.83
CA ALA A 112 -0.72 16.29 -11.46
C ALA A 112 -1.46 17.61 -11.62
N GLU A 113 -0.91 18.70 -11.10
CA GLU A 113 -1.46 20.04 -11.32
C GLU A 113 -1.42 20.29 -12.84
N ILE A 114 -2.59 20.28 -13.45
CA ILE A 114 -2.75 20.79 -14.81
C ILE A 114 -2.63 22.30 -14.65
N ASN A 115 -1.42 22.81 -14.83
CA ASN A 115 -1.20 24.25 -14.86
C ASN A 115 -1.72 24.79 -16.21
N PRO A 116 -2.87 25.49 -16.25
CA PRO A 116 -3.43 25.97 -17.52
C PRO A 116 -2.65 27.14 -18.13
N SER A 117 -1.54 27.55 -17.53
CA SER A 117 -0.77 28.74 -17.93
C SER A 117 0.50 28.45 -18.75
N LYS A 118 0.70 27.24 -19.26
CA LYS A 118 1.70 26.97 -20.30
C LYS A 118 1.01 26.68 -21.63
N LYS A 119 0.58 27.73 -22.25
CA LYS A 119 0.45 27.76 -23.71
C LYS A 119 1.78 28.16 -24.33
#